data_28e7a2931317b2e1b8f0115c43d4d6eb
#
_entry.id   28e7a2931317b2e1b8f0115c43d4d6eb
#
_cell.length_a   1.000
_cell.length_b   1.000
_cell.length_c   1.000
_cell.angle_alpha   90.00
_cell.angle_beta   90.00
_cell.angle_gamma   90.00
#
_symmetry.space_group_name_H-M   'P 1'
#
loop_
_entity.id
_entity.type
_entity.pdbx_description
1 polymer ?
#
loop_
_entity_poly.entity_id
_entity_poly.type
_entity_poly.pdbx_seq_one_letter_code
_entity_poly.pdbx_strand_id
1 'polypeptide(L)'
;MQELSLTYGAVVALRGLSAEVNGNVIGVLGATASGKTSLLQIIAGQIAPSAGHLRIDGQVVQPTRRRDVAYVPQEMGAFPYFQRPKETMSLALALKGLEASDYPDQFLAALGLADDDRSAAGYSAGMKQKARIAYAMLHTPRLLLLDEPMTGLDVRERFRVLRLLDRLRGLAGIIFSTHLPEDTAAICDEIVILDRGQAVAWGSPSAITARAAGHVFETSMRLPHLPRAKDWDVVWAEREGEQLHLRVVGAAPPDARAVPARLTDAYVLLTSRPESIPT
;
A
#
# COMPACT_ATOMS: atom_id res chain seq x y z
N MET A 1 -6.86 10.73 -12.12
CA MET A 1 -7.14 11.71 -11.04
C MET A 1 -6.74 13.09 -11.55
N GLN A 2 -7.60 14.09 -11.38
CA GLN A 2 -7.33 15.45 -11.86
C GLN A 2 -7.72 16.44 -10.75
N GLU A 3 -6.72 17.15 -10.21
CA GLU A 3 -6.85 18.18 -9.16
C GLU A 3 -7.68 17.73 -7.95
N LEU A 4 -7.55 16.43 -7.59
CA LEU A 4 -8.36 15.81 -6.55
C LEU A 4 -7.98 16.37 -5.18
N SER A 5 -8.94 17.00 -4.50
CA SER A 5 -8.74 17.59 -3.18
C SER A 5 -9.78 17.06 -2.20
N LEU A 6 -9.37 16.90 -0.93
CA LEU A 6 -10.26 16.51 0.15
C LEU A 6 -9.87 17.19 1.45
N THR A 7 -10.88 17.78 2.10
CA THR A 7 -10.71 18.49 3.38
C THR A 7 -11.68 17.95 4.43
N TYR A 8 -11.20 17.65 5.62
CA TYR A 8 -11.97 17.29 6.81
C TYR A 8 -11.92 18.45 7.81
N GLY A 9 -12.92 19.31 7.79
CA GLY A 9 -12.88 20.53 8.60
C GLY A 9 -11.67 21.38 8.27
N ALA A 10 -10.75 21.57 9.21
CA ALA A 10 -9.50 22.32 9.02
C ALA A 10 -8.35 21.48 8.42
N VAL A 11 -8.51 20.15 8.33
CA VAL A 11 -7.44 19.26 7.86
C VAL A 11 -7.56 19.01 6.37
N VAL A 12 -6.57 19.41 5.59
CA VAL A 12 -6.47 19.10 4.16
C VAL A 12 -5.77 17.77 3.98
N ALA A 13 -6.55 16.74 3.62
CA ALA A 13 -6.04 15.37 3.42
C ALA A 13 -5.46 15.14 2.02
N LEU A 14 -6.07 15.76 0.97
CA LEU A 14 -5.56 15.74 -0.40
C LEU A 14 -5.54 17.17 -0.96
N ARG A 15 -4.49 17.50 -1.74
CA ARG A 15 -4.18 18.86 -2.19
C ARG A 15 -3.93 18.91 -3.69
N GLY A 16 -4.99 18.93 -4.52
CA GLY A 16 -4.85 19.01 -5.97
C GLY A 16 -4.09 17.81 -6.56
N LEU A 17 -4.35 16.61 -6.03
CA LEU A 17 -3.67 15.40 -6.46
C LEU A 17 -4.03 15.08 -7.90
N SER A 18 -3.01 15.04 -8.77
CA SER A 18 -3.14 14.66 -10.17
C SER A 18 -2.17 13.54 -10.50
N ALA A 19 -2.69 12.43 -11.00
CA ALA A 19 -1.91 11.27 -11.45
C ALA A 19 -2.76 10.44 -12.43
N GLU A 20 -2.08 9.79 -13.36
CA GLU A 20 -2.66 8.78 -14.24
C GLU A 20 -1.86 7.49 -14.10
N VAL A 21 -2.55 6.39 -13.79
CA VAL A 21 -1.95 5.07 -13.61
C VAL A 21 -2.77 4.02 -14.33
N ASN A 22 -2.07 3.03 -14.87
CA ASN A 22 -2.62 1.90 -15.59
C ASN A 22 -2.02 0.61 -15.05
N GLY A 23 -2.81 -0.44 -15.02
CA GLY A 23 -2.34 -1.75 -14.55
C GLY A 23 -3.39 -2.51 -13.78
N ASN A 24 -3.06 -3.76 -13.48
CA ASN A 24 -3.92 -4.66 -12.72
C ASN A 24 -3.68 -4.51 -11.21
N VAL A 25 -2.43 -4.23 -10.81
CA VAL A 25 -2.04 -4.03 -9.41
C VAL A 25 -1.36 -2.68 -9.28
N ILE A 26 -1.99 -1.77 -8.53
CA ILE A 26 -1.51 -0.41 -8.30
C ILE A 26 -1.19 -0.23 -6.83
N GLY A 27 0.00 0.27 -6.53
CA GLY A 27 0.45 0.63 -5.20
C GLY A 27 0.21 2.11 -4.88
N VAL A 28 -0.33 2.41 -3.70
CA VAL A 28 -0.38 3.77 -3.15
C VAL A 28 0.62 3.83 -2.00
N LEU A 29 1.81 4.36 -2.30
CA LEU A 29 2.95 4.42 -1.37
C LEU A 29 3.01 5.79 -0.70
N GLY A 30 3.26 5.81 0.60
CA GLY A 30 3.44 7.07 1.34
C GLY A 30 3.50 6.88 2.84
N ALA A 31 4.02 7.86 3.55
CA ALA A 31 4.09 7.86 5.01
C ALA A 31 2.68 7.83 5.64
N THR A 32 2.60 7.57 6.94
CA THR A 32 1.36 7.75 7.71
C THR A 32 0.86 9.18 7.55
N ALA A 33 -0.46 9.36 7.42
CA ALA A 33 -1.12 10.63 7.18
C ALA A 33 -0.77 11.33 5.84
N SER A 34 -0.20 10.62 4.86
CA SER A 34 0.05 11.19 3.51
C SER A 34 -1.22 11.32 2.63
N GLY A 35 -2.38 10.78 3.07
CA GLY A 35 -3.64 10.84 2.34
C GLY A 35 -4.06 9.51 1.68
N LYS A 36 -3.33 8.41 1.86
CA LYS A 36 -3.61 7.09 1.25
C LYS A 36 -5.03 6.59 1.51
N THR A 37 -5.43 6.51 2.78
CA THR A 37 -6.79 6.10 3.18
C THR A 37 -7.86 6.98 2.56
N SER A 38 -7.67 8.30 2.57
CA SER A 38 -8.60 9.26 1.96
C SER A 38 -8.75 9.04 0.47
N LEU A 39 -7.66 8.78 -0.25
CA LEU A 39 -7.68 8.44 -1.66
C LEU A 39 -8.47 7.13 -1.89
N LEU A 40 -8.19 6.07 -1.14
CA LEU A 40 -8.89 4.79 -1.27
C LEU A 40 -10.41 4.93 -0.98
N GLN A 41 -10.80 5.74 0.01
CA GLN A 41 -12.21 6.01 0.33
C GLN A 41 -12.93 6.77 -0.79
N ILE A 42 -12.26 7.71 -1.47
CA ILE A 42 -12.81 8.37 -2.67
C ILE A 42 -12.97 7.35 -3.80
N ILE A 43 -11.97 6.50 -4.05
CA ILE A 43 -12.05 5.43 -5.07
C ILE A 43 -13.20 4.46 -4.77
N ALA A 44 -13.42 4.13 -3.50
CA ALA A 44 -14.53 3.29 -3.04
C ALA A 44 -15.91 3.97 -3.16
N GLY A 45 -15.95 5.28 -3.46
CA GLY A 45 -17.20 6.06 -3.47
C GLY A 45 -17.80 6.31 -2.09
N GLN A 46 -17.02 6.10 -1.01
CA GLN A 46 -17.48 6.32 0.37
C GLN A 46 -17.49 7.81 0.73
N ILE A 47 -16.58 8.58 0.15
CA ILE A 47 -16.42 10.01 0.40
C ILE A 47 -16.36 10.75 -0.92
N ALA A 48 -17.06 11.87 -1.03
CA ALA A 48 -16.94 12.80 -2.15
C ALA A 48 -15.65 13.62 -2.01
N PRO A 49 -14.89 13.86 -3.08
CA PRO A 49 -13.82 14.84 -3.05
C PRO A 49 -14.40 16.26 -2.83
N SER A 50 -13.63 17.13 -2.17
CA SER A 50 -14.01 18.54 -1.99
C SER A 50 -13.85 19.34 -3.29
N ALA A 51 -12.91 18.95 -4.17
CA ALA A 51 -12.69 19.50 -5.49
C ALA A 51 -11.99 18.49 -6.40
N GLY A 52 -12.01 18.76 -7.70
CA GLY A 52 -11.45 17.85 -8.71
C GLY A 52 -12.30 16.61 -8.96
N HIS A 53 -11.77 15.66 -9.69
CA HIS A 53 -12.50 14.42 -9.99
C HIS A 53 -11.56 13.23 -10.21
N LEU A 54 -12.11 12.05 -9.92
CA LEU A 54 -11.49 10.76 -10.20
C LEU A 54 -12.20 10.09 -11.36
N ARG A 55 -11.43 9.51 -12.27
CA ARG A 55 -11.95 8.63 -13.34
C ARG A 55 -11.38 7.23 -13.20
N ILE A 56 -12.22 6.23 -13.42
CA ILE A 56 -11.83 4.83 -13.55
C ILE A 56 -12.40 4.34 -14.86
N ASP A 57 -11.57 3.78 -15.73
CA ASP A 57 -11.94 3.36 -17.10
C ASP A 57 -12.67 4.48 -17.89
N GLY A 58 -12.15 5.72 -17.76
CA GLY A 58 -12.72 6.91 -18.40
C GLY A 58 -14.00 7.46 -17.75
N GLN A 59 -14.63 6.76 -16.82
CA GLN A 59 -15.86 7.19 -16.15
C GLN A 59 -15.57 7.93 -14.86
N VAL A 60 -16.26 9.05 -14.62
CA VAL A 60 -16.15 9.81 -13.38
C VAL A 60 -16.76 8.99 -12.23
N VAL A 61 -15.97 8.79 -11.18
CA VAL A 61 -16.44 8.14 -9.95
C VAL A 61 -17.38 9.07 -9.20
N GLN A 62 -18.62 8.63 -9.03
CA GLN A 62 -19.61 9.32 -8.21
C GLN A 62 -19.48 8.89 -6.74
N PRO A 63 -19.76 9.78 -5.78
CA PRO A 63 -19.74 9.46 -4.35
C PRO A 63 -20.97 8.64 -3.95
N THR A 64 -21.08 7.46 -4.51
CA THR A 64 -22.14 6.49 -4.24
C THR A 64 -21.51 5.15 -3.98
N ARG A 65 -22.12 4.35 -3.09
CA ARG A 65 -21.61 3.00 -2.80
C ARG A 65 -21.55 2.17 -4.08
N ARG A 66 -20.35 1.83 -4.50
CA ARG A 66 -20.11 1.03 -5.70
C ARG A 66 -20.23 -0.45 -5.37
N ARG A 67 -21.12 -1.15 -6.06
CA ARG A 67 -21.28 -2.61 -5.87
C ARG A 67 -20.16 -3.41 -6.52
N ASP A 68 -19.48 -2.83 -7.49
CA ASP A 68 -18.35 -3.41 -8.23
C ASP A 68 -16.99 -3.19 -7.57
N VAL A 69 -16.97 -2.51 -6.40
CA VAL A 69 -15.77 -2.22 -5.63
C VAL A 69 -15.86 -2.85 -4.25
N ALA A 70 -14.86 -3.62 -3.88
CA ALA A 70 -14.67 -4.09 -2.51
C ALA A 70 -13.58 -3.26 -1.81
N TYR A 71 -13.84 -2.78 -0.60
CA TYR A 71 -12.89 -2.04 0.21
C TYR A 71 -12.64 -2.75 1.53
N VAL A 72 -11.38 -3.06 1.81
CA VAL A 72 -10.90 -3.63 3.06
C VAL A 72 -10.12 -2.54 3.81
N PRO A 73 -10.70 -1.95 4.85
CA PRO A 73 -10.03 -0.93 5.65
C PRO A 73 -8.89 -1.52 6.49
N GLN A 74 -7.96 -0.67 6.92
CA GLN A 74 -6.85 -1.03 7.81
C GLN A 74 -7.36 -1.68 9.09
N GLU A 75 -8.39 -1.08 9.72
CA GLU A 75 -9.07 -1.64 10.89
C GLU A 75 -10.50 -2.02 10.52
N MET A 76 -10.84 -3.28 10.65
CA MET A 76 -12.23 -3.74 10.55
C MET A 76 -12.82 -3.91 11.94
N GLY A 77 -13.70 -2.99 12.32
CA GLY A 77 -14.32 -2.98 13.64
C GLY A 77 -15.18 -4.21 13.95
N ALA A 78 -15.79 -4.85 12.96
CA ALA A 78 -16.74 -5.94 13.18
C ALA A 78 -16.63 -7.06 12.12
N PHE A 79 -15.43 -7.60 11.91
CA PHE A 79 -15.37 -8.89 11.24
C PHE A 79 -15.87 -9.97 12.24
N PRO A 80 -16.73 -10.93 11.83
CA PRO A 80 -17.27 -11.94 12.76
C PRO A 80 -16.20 -12.97 13.12
N TYR A 81 -15.22 -12.52 13.94
CA TYR A 81 -14.09 -13.36 14.39
C TYR A 81 -14.50 -14.55 15.25
N PHE A 82 -15.74 -14.57 15.78
CA PHE A 82 -16.28 -15.65 16.57
C PHE A 82 -16.82 -16.80 15.73
N GLN A 83 -16.98 -16.61 14.42
CA GLN A 83 -17.41 -17.67 13.50
C GLN A 83 -16.22 -18.24 12.71
N ARG A 84 -16.38 -19.45 12.20
CA ARG A 84 -15.43 -20.01 11.24
C ARG A 84 -15.51 -19.22 9.93
N PRO A 85 -14.40 -18.97 9.24
CA PRO A 85 -14.42 -18.23 7.97
C PRO A 85 -15.39 -18.82 6.93
N LYS A 86 -15.45 -20.15 6.82
CA LYS A 86 -16.39 -20.84 5.94
C LYS A 86 -17.86 -20.51 6.26
N GLU A 87 -18.24 -20.55 7.53
CA GLU A 87 -19.61 -20.21 7.98
C GLU A 87 -19.94 -18.73 7.69
N THR A 88 -18.98 -17.84 7.95
CA THR A 88 -19.12 -16.41 7.65
C THR A 88 -19.30 -16.18 6.15
N MET A 89 -18.53 -16.88 5.32
CA MET A 89 -18.63 -16.75 3.86
C MET A 89 -19.95 -17.34 3.33
N SER A 90 -20.37 -18.50 3.82
CA SER A 90 -21.63 -19.13 3.47
C SER A 90 -22.81 -18.27 3.85
N LEU A 91 -22.81 -17.68 5.06
CA LEU A 91 -23.84 -16.75 5.50
C LEU A 91 -23.90 -15.50 4.62
N ALA A 92 -22.73 -14.93 4.25
CA ALA A 92 -22.67 -13.77 3.38
C ALA A 92 -23.22 -14.05 1.99
N LEU A 93 -22.97 -15.23 1.42
CA LEU A 93 -23.54 -15.66 0.14
C LEU A 93 -25.06 -15.80 0.26
N ALA A 94 -25.55 -16.49 1.30
CA ALA A 94 -26.98 -16.68 1.53
C ALA A 94 -27.74 -15.36 1.70
N LEU A 95 -27.20 -14.40 2.46
CA LEU A 95 -27.78 -13.07 2.63
C LEU A 95 -27.90 -12.27 1.32
N LYS A 96 -27.19 -12.69 0.27
CA LYS A 96 -27.22 -12.09 -1.05
C LYS A 96 -28.07 -12.83 -2.06
N GLY A 97 -28.70 -13.93 -1.64
CA GLY A 97 -29.44 -14.80 -2.55
C GLY A 97 -28.54 -15.56 -3.53
N LEU A 98 -27.26 -15.69 -3.21
CA LEU A 98 -26.33 -16.53 -3.95
C LEU A 98 -26.33 -17.93 -3.34
N GLU A 99 -26.46 -18.96 -4.18
CA GLU A 99 -26.38 -20.34 -3.71
C GLU A 99 -25.02 -20.65 -3.11
N ALA A 100 -25.00 -21.49 -2.07
CA ALA A 100 -23.77 -22.01 -1.50
C ALA A 100 -23.10 -22.90 -2.56
N SER A 101 -22.19 -22.32 -3.33
CA SER A 101 -21.32 -23.04 -4.27
C SER A 101 -20.09 -23.54 -3.50
N ASP A 102 -19.31 -24.46 -4.13
CA ASP A 102 -18.01 -24.87 -3.62
C ASP A 102 -16.96 -23.74 -3.59
N TYR A 103 -17.37 -22.54 -3.97
CA TYR A 103 -16.50 -21.36 -4.06
C TYR A 103 -15.83 -20.99 -2.72
N PRO A 104 -16.56 -20.97 -1.56
CA PRO A 104 -15.90 -20.73 -0.28
C PRO A 104 -14.81 -21.75 0.04
N ASP A 105 -15.04 -23.02 -0.23
CA ASP A 105 -14.09 -24.09 0.09
C ASP A 105 -12.85 -24.04 -0.80
N GLN A 106 -13.03 -23.89 -2.10
CA GLN A 106 -11.93 -23.75 -3.05
C GLN A 106 -11.11 -22.48 -2.77
N PHE A 107 -11.77 -21.39 -2.45
CA PHE A 107 -11.11 -20.13 -2.16
C PHE A 107 -10.35 -20.18 -0.82
N LEU A 108 -10.95 -20.73 0.22
CA LEU A 108 -10.29 -20.96 1.51
C LEU A 108 -9.11 -21.93 1.37
N ALA A 109 -9.25 -22.98 0.54
CA ALA A 109 -8.15 -23.89 0.23
C ALA A 109 -6.97 -23.17 -0.43
N ALA A 110 -7.25 -22.33 -1.42
CA ALA A 110 -6.23 -21.50 -2.09
C ALA A 110 -5.50 -20.57 -1.11
N LEU A 111 -6.14 -20.19 -0.01
CA LEU A 111 -5.60 -19.36 1.07
C LEU A 111 -4.88 -20.17 2.17
N GLY A 112 -4.98 -21.52 2.13
CA GLY A 112 -4.52 -22.40 3.20
C GLY A 112 -5.33 -22.25 4.48
N LEU A 113 -6.64 -22.02 4.35
CA LEU A 113 -7.60 -21.84 5.45
C LEU A 113 -8.75 -22.87 5.42
N ALA A 114 -8.77 -23.80 4.43
CA ALA A 114 -9.89 -24.72 4.22
C ALA A 114 -10.07 -25.72 5.38
N ASP A 115 -8.97 -26.22 5.93
CA ASP A 115 -8.96 -27.25 6.97
C ASP A 115 -8.92 -26.66 8.39
N ASP A 116 -9.09 -25.37 8.52
CA ASP A 116 -8.98 -24.69 9.81
C ASP A 116 -10.37 -24.56 10.46
N ASP A 117 -10.65 -25.50 11.38
CA ASP A 117 -11.90 -25.54 12.13
C ASP A 117 -12.01 -24.51 13.26
N ARG A 118 -10.96 -23.72 13.49
CA ARG A 118 -10.96 -22.67 14.52
C ARG A 118 -11.85 -21.52 14.11
N SER A 119 -12.43 -20.85 15.11
CA SER A 119 -13.03 -19.54 14.87
C SER A 119 -11.94 -18.53 14.45
N ALA A 120 -12.31 -17.54 13.67
CA ALA A 120 -11.39 -16.49 13.25
C ALA A 120 -10.78 -15.71 14.42
N ALA A 121 -11.35 -15.81 15.64
CA ALA A 121 -10.74 -15.26 16.85
C ALA A 121 -9.37 -15.89 17.16
N GLY A 122 -9.20 -17.19 16.89
CA GLY A 122 -7.94 -17.93 17.07
C GLY A 122 -6.93 -17.77 15.92
N TYR A 123 -7.23 -16.96 14.90
CA TYR A 123 -6.35 -16.76 13.77
C TYR A 123 -5.20 -15.81 14.08
N SER A 124 -4.02 -16.08 13.48
CA SER A 124 -2.93 -15.11 13.43
C SER A 124 -3.36 -13.85 12.66
N ALA A 125 -2.62 -12.76 12.82
CA ALA A 125 -2.88 -11.53 12.06
C ALA A 125 -2.90 -11.78 10.55
N GLY A 126 -1.96 -12.56 10.02
CA GLY A 126 -1.91 -12.93 8.60
C GLY A 126 -3.08 -13.80 8.16
N MET A 127 -3.54 -14.75 8.99
CA MET A 127 -4.74 -15.55 8.70
C MET A 127 -5.99 -14.68 8.69
N LYS A 128 -6.13 -13.76 9.65
CA LYS A 128 -7.22 -12.78 9.69
C LYS A 128 -7.23 -11.92 8.44
N GLN A 129 -6.07 -11.44 8.02
CA GLN A 129 -5.97 -10.62 6.81
C GLN A 129 -6.36 -11.39 5.55
N LYS A 130 -5.89 -12.63 5.40
CA LYS A 130 -6.30 -13.49 4.26
C LYS A 130 -7.81 -13.75 4.26
N ALA A 131 -8.41 -14.01 5.43
CA ALA A 131 -9.86 -14.19 5.55
C ALA A 131 -10.64 -12.92 5.17
N ARG A 132 -10.16 -11.72 5.52
CA ARG A 132 -10.76 -10.44 5.12
C ARG A 132 -10.74 -10.25 3.60
N ILE A 133 -9.60 -10.53 2.98
CA ILE A 133 -9.44 -10.46 1.51
C ILE A 133 -10.38 -11.47 0.85
N ALA A 134 -10.44 -12.69 1.35
CA ALA A 134 -11.37 -13.72 0.88
C ALA A 134 -12.82 -13.25 0.94
N TYR A 135 -13.24 -12.72 2.08
CA TYR A 135 -14.59 -12.19 2.27
C TYR A 135 -14.91 -11.04 1.30
N ALA A 136 -13.95 -10.15 1.06
CA ALA A 136 -14.10 -9.06 0.09
C ALA A 136 -14.28 -9.58 -1.34
N MET A 137 -13.60 -10.67 -1.69
CA MET A 137 -13.68 -11.29 -3.02
C MET A 137 -14.98 -12.09 -3.28
N LEU A 138 -15.78 -12.43 -2.26
CA LEU A 138 -17.08 -13.12 -2.43
C LEU A 138 -18.05 -12.37 -3.35
N HIS A 139 -17.83 -11.10 -3.57
CA HIS A 139 -18.66 -10.26 -4.43
C HIS A 139 -18.18 -10.22 -5.87
N THR A 140 -17.13 -10.95 -6.21
CA THR A 140 -16.48 -10.87 -7.54
C THR A 140 -16.32 -9.40 -7.96
N PRO A 141 -15.64 -8.56 -7.11
CA PRO A 141 -15.53 -7.15 -7.42
C PRO A 141 -14.66 -6.94 -8.66
N ARG A 142 -14.97 -5.92 -9.44
CA ARG A 142 -14.07 -5.46 -10.51
C ARG A 142 -12.79 -4.81 -9.94
N LEU A 143 -12.90 -4.21 -8.75
CA LEU A 143 -11.81 -3.50 -8.08
C LEU A 143 -11.78 -3.86 -6.59
N LEU A 144 -10.63 -4.36 -6.14
CA LEU A 144 -10.32 -4.64 -4.74
C LEU A 144 -9.41 -3.55 -4.19
N LEU A 145 -9.87 -2.85 -3.17
CA LEU A 145 -9.12 -1.81 -2.47
C LEU A 145 -8.72 -2.31 -1.10
N LEU A 146 -7.42 -2.20 -0.77
CA LEU A 146 -6.86 -2.69 0.48
C LEU A 146 -6.07 -1.57 1.16
N ASP A 147 -6.51 -1.18 2.34
CA ASP A 147 -5.81 -0.14 3.10
C ASP A 147 -4.83 -0.76 4.09
N GLU A 148 -3.53 -0.53 3.86
CA GLU A 148 -2.41 -1.05 4.65
C GLU A 148 -2.51 -2.57 4.96
N PRO A 149 -2.74 -3.46 3.96
CA PRO A 149 -3.05 -4.87 4.20
C PRO A 149 -1.93 -5.68 4.83
N MET A 150 -0.69 -5.19 4.83
CA MET A 150 0.48 -5.85 5.41
C MET A 150 0.88 -5.30 6.78
N THR A 151 0.20 -4.28 7.30
CA THR A 151 0.54 -3.67 8.60
C THR A 151 0.33 -4.66 9.75
N GLY A 152 1.32 -4.74 10.63
CA GLY A 152 1.31 -5.65 11.78
C GLY A 152 1.58 -7.13 11.46
N LEU A 153 1.96 -7.45 10.23
CA LEU A 153 2.36 -8.79 9.82
C LEU A 153 3.89 -8.98 9.94
N ASP A 154 4.30 -10.17 10.35
CA ASP A 154 5.71 -10.56 10.22
C ASP A 154 6.12 -10.72 8.74
N VAL A 155 7.43 -10.80 8.49
CA VAL A 155 7.99 -10.85 7.13
C VAL A 155 7.43 -12.02 6.32
N ARG A 156 7.21 -13.19 6.94
CA ARG A 156 6.71 -14.39 6.22
C ARG A 156 5.23 -14.24 5.85
N GLU A 157 4.40 -13.75 6.78
CA GLU A 157 2.98 -13.51 6.53
C GLU A 157 2.78 -12.38 5.50
N ARG A 158 3.60 -11.33 5.55
CA ARG A 158 3.60 -10.26 4.56
C ARG A 158 3.80 -10.82 3.13
N PHE A 159 4.82 -11.65 2.92
CA PHE A 159 5.05 -12.31 1.62
C PHE A 159 3.92 -13.27 1.22
N ARG A 160 3.24 -13.90 2.18
CA ARG A 160 2.06 -14.73 1.90
C ARG A 160 0.89 -13.89 1.40
N VAL A 161 0.66 -12.71 1.98
CA VAL A 161 -0.37 -11.77 1.50
C VAL A 161 0.00 -11.23 0.12
N LEU A 162 1.24 -10.80 -0.11
CA LEU A 162 1.68 -10.34 -1.43
C LEU A 162 1.47 -11.42 -2.51
N ARG A 163 1.83 -12.68 -2.24
CA ARG A 163 1.56 -13.79 -3.15
C ARG A 163 0.07 -14.06 -3.38
N LEU A 164 -0.76 -13.82 -2.37
CA LEU A 164 -2.20 -13.90 -2.53
C LEU A 164 -2.68 -12.82 -3.50
N LEU A 165 -2.27 -11.56 -3.30
CA LEU A 165 -2.65 -10.46 -4.18
C LEU A 165 -2.20 -10.71 -5.62
N ASP A 166 -1.01 -11.23 -5.82
CA ASP A 166 -0.52 -11.59 -7.15
C ASP A 166 -1.36 -12.70 -7.81
N ARG A 167 -1.83 -13.70 -7.05
CA ARG A 167 -2.75 -14.74 -7.55
C ARG A 167 -4.14 -14.19 -7.89
N LEU A 168 -4.58 -13.11 -7.24
CA LEU A 168 -5.84 -12.45 -7.55
C LEU A 168 -5.75 -11.55 -8.79
N ARG A 169 -4.55 -11.31 -9.31
CA ARG A 169 -4.30 -10.61 -10.56
C ARG A 169 -5.10 -11.27 -11.70
N GLY A 170 -5.87 -10.47 -12.42
CA GLY A 170 -6.75 -10.95 -13.49
C GLY A 170 -8.14 -11.37 -13.04
N LEU A 171 -8.39 -11.55 -11.72
CA LEU A 171 -9.75 -11.73 -11.18
C LEU A 171 -10.39 -10.40 -10.82
N ALA A 172 -9.58 -9.45 -10.34
CA ALA A 172 -9.98 -8.08 -10.05
C ALA A 172 -8.80 -7.14 -10.27
N GLY A 173 -9.04 -5.87 -10.58
CA GLY A 173 -8.06 -4.82 -10.41
C GLY A 173 -7.78 -4.65 -8.91
N ILE A 174 -6.53 -4.44 -8.53
CA ILE A 174 -6.13 -4.33 -7.12
C ILE A 174 -5.46 -2.98 -6.91
N ILE A 175 -5.93 -2.24 -5.90
CA ILE A 175 -5.21 -1.06 -5.39
C ILE A 175 -4.96 -1.27 -3.92
N PHE A 176 -3.71 -1.21 -3.50
CA PHE A 176 -3.40 -1.30 -2.07
C PHE A 176 -2.49 -0.16 -1.60
N SER A 177 -2.73 0.29 -0.38
CA SER A 177 -1.85 1.27 0.26
C SER A 177 -0.78 0.58 1.10
N THR A 178 0.39 1.22 1.18
CA THR A 178 1.50 0.79 2.04
C THR A 178 2.43 1.97 2.33
N HIS A 179 3.22 1.85 3.38
CA HIS A 179 4.34 2.75 3.65
C HIS A 179 5.70 2.12 3.32
N LEU A 180 5.72 0.90 2.79
CA LEU A 180 6.94 0.13 2.49
C LEU A 180 7.14 -0.01 0.98
N PRO A 181 8.18 0.63 0.40
CA PRO A 181 8.47 0.55 -1.03
C PRO A 181 8.64 -0.87 -1.55
N GLU A 182 9.19 -1.78 -0.73
CA GLU A 182 9.45 -3.17 -1.11
C GLU A 182 8.17 -3.95 -1.43
N ASP A 183 7.03 -3.62 -0.78
CA ASP A 183 5.74 -4.24 -1.09
C ASP A 183 5.29 -3.91 -2.51
N THR A 184 5.45 -2.64 -2.89
CA THR A 184 5.04 -2.17 -4.22
C THR A 184 5.99 -2.65 -5.31
N ALA A 185 7.30 -2.69 -5.04
CA ALA A 185 8.28 -3.22 -5.96
C ALA A 185 8.05 -4.70 -6.30
N ALA A 186 7.47 -5.47 -5.37
CA ALA A 186 7.30 -6.91 -5.52
C ALA A 186 6.19 -7.29 -6.52
N ILE A 187 5.09 -6.53 -6.57
CA ILE A 187 3.88 -6.96 -7.30
C ILE A 187 3.18 -5.87 -8.12
N CYS A 188 3.50 -4.57 -7.94
CA CYS A 188 2.78 -3.50 -8.63
C CYS A 188 3.22 -3.33 -10.07
N ASP A 189 2.25 -3.08 -10.95
CA ASP A 189 2.49 -2.63 -12.32
C ASP A 189 2.85 -1.14 -12.30
N GLU A 190 2.11 -0.35 -11.51
CA GLU A 190 2.36 1.07 -11.29
C GLU A 190 2.16 1.46 -9.82
N ILE A 191 2.75 2.59 -9.47
CA ILE A 191 2.74 3.14 -8.11
C ILE A 191 2.40 4.62 -8.17
N VAL A 192 1.64 5.09 -7.19
CA VAL A 192 1.49 6.52 -6.87
C VAL A 192 2.19 6.76 -5.53
N ILE A 193 3.17 7.64 -5.51
CA ILE A 193 3.82 8.09 -4.26
C ILE A 193 3.11 9.34 -3.77
N LEU A 194 2.56 9.24 -2.55
CA LEU A 194 1.89 10.35 -1.86
C LEU A 194 2.78 10.93 -0.76
N ASP A 195 2.97 12.24 -0.80
CA ASP A 195 3.50 13.01 0.31
C ASP A 195 2.58 14.17 0.64
N ARG A 196 2.14 14.28 1.89
CA ARG A 196 1.31 15.39 2.43
C ARG A 196 0.10 15.76 1.56
N GLY A 197 -0.58 14.74 1.05
CA GLY A 197 -1.78 14.89 0.23
C GLY A 197 -1.54 15.19 -1.24
N GLN A 198 -0.31 15.17 -1.72
CA GLN A 198 0.06 15.38 -3.12
C GLN A 198 0.68 14.12 -3.72
N ALA A 199 0.48 13.88 -5.01
CA ALA A 199 1.23 12.89 -5.75
C ALA A 199 2.58 13.49 -6.18
N VAL A 200 3.67 13.00 -5.58
CA VAL A 200 5.03 13.47 -5.90
C VAL A 200 5.66 12.68 -7.05
N ALA A 201 5.20 11.45 -7.27
CA ALA A 201 5.59 10.62 -8.40
C ALA A 201 4.53 9.56 -8.68
N TRP A 202 4.46 9.12 -9.94
CA TRP A 202 3.67 7.95 -10.36
C TRP A 202 4.27 7.30 -11.60
N GLY A 203 3.93 6.03 -11.83
CA GLY A 203 4.41 5.20 -12.93
C GLY A 203 4.91 3.84 -12.46
N SER A 204 5.60 3.10 -13.34
CA SER A 204 6.14 1.79 -12.97
C SER A 204 7.21 1.89 -11.88
N PRO A 205 7.38 0.84 -11.04
CA PRO A 205 8.44 0.80 -10.03
C PRO A 205 9.83 1.11 -10.61
N SER A 206 10.12 0.61 -11.82
CA SER A 206 11.40 0.85 -12.51
C SER A 206 11.56 2.32 -12.95
N ALA A 207 10.51 2.94 -13.50
CA ALA A 207 10.53 4.34 -13.90
C ALA A 207 10.73 5.28 -12.69
N ILE A 208 10.10 4.97 -11.57
CA ILE A 208 10.29 5.73 -10.32
C ILE A 208 11.70 5.52 -9.77
N THR A 209 12.21 4.28 -9.75
CA THR A 209 13.57 3.96 -9.31
C THR A 209 14.63 4.71 -10.12
N ALA A 210 14.42 4.83 -11.43
CA ALA A 210 15.34 5.54 -12.32
C ALA A 210 15.52 7.04 -11.95
N ARG A 211 14.55 7.66 -11.24
CA ARG A 211 14.67 9.05 -10.78
C ARG A 211 15.76 9.26 -9.73
N ALA A 212 16.16 8.20 -9.02
CA ALA A 212 17.27 8.24 -8.06
C ALA A 212 18.63 7.86 -8.67
N ALA A 213 18.69 7.53 -9.96
CA ALA A 213 19.94 7.16 -10.62
C ALA A 213 20.97 8.31 -10.54
N GLY A 214 22.19 7.98 -10.09
CA GLY A 214 23.26 8.98 -9.89
C GLY A 214 23.18 9.74 -8.56
N HIS A 215 22.15 9.52 -7.75
CA HIS A 215 21.96 10.16 -6.45
C HIS A 215 22.05 9.19 -5.27
N VAL A 216 22.51 7.96 -5.49
CA VAL A 216 22.58 6.92 -4.45
C VAL A 216 24.03 6.53 -4.23
N PHE A 217 24.44 6.56 -2.97
CA PHE A 217 25.83 6.31 -2.60
C PHE A 217 25.91 5.40 -1.38
N GLU A 218 26.98 4.62 -1.32
CA GLU A 218 27.41 3.90 -0.12
C GLU A 218 28.72 4.47 0.39
N THR A 219 28.82 4.63 1.70
CA THR A 219 30.01 5.11 2.39
C THR A 219 30.15 4.41 3.75
N SER A 220 31.37 4.43 4.30
CA SER A 220 31.66 3.90 5.63
C SER A 220 32.40 4.95 6.43
N MET A 221 31.99 5.18 7.66
CA MET A 221 32.61 6.18 8.52
C MET A 221 32.66 5.72 9.97
N ARG A 222 33.68 6.18 10.69
CA ARG A 222 33.79 6.01 12.15
C ARG A 222 33.02 7.12 12.83
N LEU A 223 31.84 6.80 13.34
CA LEU A 223 31.00 7.77 14.01
C LEU A 223 30.34 7.15 15.25
N PRO A 224 30.27 7.88 16.37
CA PRO A 224 29.50 7.43 17.53
C PRO A 224 27.99 7.45 17.27
N HIS A 225 27.52 8.28 16.34
CA HIS A 225 26.11 8.51 16.03
C HIS A 225 25.86 8.56 14.53
N LEU A 226 24.60 8.32 14.13
CA LEU A 226 24.14 8.55 12.75
C LEU A 226 24.39 10.01 12.36
N PRO A 227 25.02 10.27 11.20
CA PRO A 227 25.30 11.64 10.78
C PRO A 227 24.01 12.36 10.40
N ARG A 228 23.99 13.66 10.71
CA ARG A 228 22.99 14.58 10.16
C ARG A 228 23.66 15.36 9.04
N ALA A 229 23.14 15.24 7.84
CA ALA A 229 23.61 16.01 6.70
C ALA A 229 22.47 16.84 6.12
N LYS A 230 22.78 18.01 5.53
CA LYS A 230 21.80 18.87 4.88
C LYS A 230 21.54 18.45 3.43
N ASP A 231 22.50 17.79 2.80
CA ASP A 231 22.53 17.56 1.38
C ASP A 231 22.25 16.11 0.98
N TRP A 232 22.11 15.20 1.96
CA TRP A 232 21.78 13.80 1.73
C TRP A 232 21.05 13.18 2.92
N ASP A 233 20.25 12.17 2.64
CA ASP A 233 19.45 11.42 3.62
C ASP A 233 19.93 9.98 3.74
N VAL A 234 19.87 9.43 4.96
CA VAL A 234 20.20 8.02 5.22
C VAL A 234 19.00 7.16 4.89
N VAL A 235 19.19 6.24 3.93
CA VAL A 235 18.18 5.23 3.56
C VAL A 235 18.35 3.98 4.40
N TRP A 236 19.60 3.62 4.67
CA TRP A 236 19.95 2.42 5.44
C TRP A 236 21.27 2.61 6.15
N ALA A 237 21.39 2.00 7.33
CA ALA A 237 22.60 2.03 8.12
C ALA A 237 22.82 0.67 8.80
N GLU A 238 24.06 0.20 8.80
CA GLU A 238 24.50 -0.99 9.54
C GLU A 238 25.79 -0.70 10.29
N ARG A 239 25.87 -1.18 11.53
CA ARG A 239 27.07 -1.02 12.36
C ARG A 239 27.87 -2.30 12.37
N GLU A 240 29.14 -2.21 11.99
CA GLU A 240 30.14 -3.29 12.12
C GLU A 240 31.29 -2.80 12.98
N GLY A 241 31.29 -3.21 14.24
CA GLY A 241 32.29 -2.72 15.24
C GLY A 241 32.17 -1.21 15.46
N GLU A 242 33.28 -0.49 15.18
CA GLU A 242 33.32 0.98 15.26
C GLU A 242 32.93 1.68 13.93
N GLN A 243 32.72 0.92 12.88
CA GLN A 243 32.34 1.46 11.59
C GLN A 243 30.82 1.45 11.40
N LEU A 244 30.33 2.48 10.72
CA LEU A 244 28.96 2.63 10.30
C LEU A 244 28.93 2.63 8.77
N HIS A 245 28.32 1.59 8.20
CA HIS A 245 28.05 1.48 6.77
C HIS A 245 26.73 2.16 6.48
N LEU A 246 26.72 3.07 5.52
CA LEU A 246 25.58 3.90 5.18
C LEU A 246 25.24 3.75 3.70
N ARG A 247 23.94 3.68 3.43
CA ARG A 247 23.37 3.94 2.11
C ARG A 247 22.60 5.24 2.17
N VAL A 248 22.94 6.19 1.31
CA VAL A 248 22.42 7.55 1.34
C VAL A 248 21.93 7.99 -0.04
N VAL A 249 21.01 8.96 -0.05
CA VAL A 249 20.49 9.60 -1.26
C VAL A 249 20.65 11.10 -1.19
N GLY A 250 20.94 11.73 -2.34
CA GLY A 250 21.18 13.18 -2.47
C GLY A 250 22.57 13.48 -3.00
N ALA A 251 23.28 14.44 -2.40
CA ALA A 251 24.67 14.73 -2.73
C ALA A 251 25.61 13.63 -2.24
N ALA A 252 26.70 13.40 -2.95
CA ALA A 252 27.70 12.40 -2.58
C ALA A 252 28.45 12.83 -1.31
N PRO A 253 28.42 12.03 -0.22
CA PRO A 253 29.32 12.23 0.90
C PRO A 253 30.79 12.07 0.50
N PRO A 254 31.76 12.57 1.29
CA PRO A 254 33.18 12.27 1.09
C PRO A 254 33.43 10.76 1.03
N ASP A 255 34.32 10.34 0.12
CA ASP A 255 34.74 8.94 -0.08
C ASP A 255 33.58 7.95 -0.38
N ALA A 256 32.44 8.47 -0.86
CA ALA A 256 31.29 7.65 -1.17
C ALA A 256 31.41 7.02 -2.57
N ARG A 257 30.93 5.78 -2.68
CA ARG A 257 30.81 5.04 -3.93
C ARG A 257 29.40 5.12 -4.46
N ALA A 258 29.20 5.53 -5.70
CA ALA A 258 27.92 5.45 -6.37
C ALA A 258 27.48 4.00 -6.54
N VAL A 259 26.20 3.72 -6.28
CA VAL A 259 25.61 2.39 -6.37
C VAL A 259 24.26 2.45 -7.11
N PRO A 260 23.80 1.31 -7.70
CA PRO A 260 22.49 1.26 -8.35
C PRO A 260 21.36 1.64 -7.39
N ALA A 261 20.41 2.44 -7.87
CA ALA A 261 19.24 2.84 -7.10
C ALA A 261 18.26 1.68 -6.91
N ARG A 262 17.56 1.69 -5.77
CA ARG A 262 16.40 0.86 -5.43
C ARG A 262 15.17 1.75 -5.28
N LEU A 263 13.98 1.17 -5.30
CA LEU A 263 12.75 1.95 -5.13
C LEU A 263 12.71 2.71 -3.80
N THR A 264 13.26 2.12 -2.73
CA THR A 264 13.38 2.77 -1.40
C THR A 264 14.22 4.04 -1.48
N ASP A 265 15.31 4.04 -2.26
CA ASP A 265 16.16 5.22 -2.44
C ASP A 265 15.37 6.34 -3.15
N ALA A 266 14.65 5.97 -4.22
CA ALA A 266 13.83 6.93 -4.95
C ALA A 266 12.68 7.48 -4.08
N TYR A 267 12.05 6.63 -3.26
CA TYR A 267 11.03 7.06 -2.32
C TYR A 267 11.57 8.09 -1.33
N VAL A 268 12.69 7.80 -0.68
CA VAL A 268 13.34 8.74 0.26
C VAL A 268 13.69 10.04 -0.47
N LEU A 269 14.40 9.97 -1.60
CA LEU A 269 14.81 11.15 -2.37
C LEU A 269 13.62 12.06 -2.78
N LEU A 270 12.49 11.46 -3.20
CA LEU A 270 11.32 12.19 -3.67
C LEU A 270 10.46 12.77 -2.54
N THR A 271 10.55 12.20 -1.33
CA THR A 271 9.79 12.65 -0.16
C THR A 271 10.64 13.46 0.83
N SER A 272 11.98 13.44 0.67
CA SER A 272 12.90 14.27 1.46
C SER A 272 12.69 15.73 1.16
N ARG A 273 12.59 16.54 2.21
CA ARG A 273 12.73 17.99 2.14
C ARG A 273 13.94 18.39 2.95
N PRO A 274 14.70 19.42 2.55
CA PRO A 274 15.63 20.02 3.47
C PRO A 274 14.84 20.41 4.74
N GLU A 275 15.20 19.79 5.88
CA GLU A 275 14.63 20.17 7.18
C GLU A 275 14.83 21.68 7.34
N SER A 276 13.76 22.46 7.31
CA SER A 276 13.76 23.80 7.86
C SER A 276 13.92 23.63 9.37
N ILE A 277 15.15 23.77 9.85
CA ILE A 277 15.46 23.81 11.28
C ILE A 277 14.68 24.99 11.83
N PRO A 278 13.78 24.81 12.82
CA PRO A 278 13.27 25.94 13.57
C PRO A 278 14.47 26.56 14.29
N THR A 279 14.76 27.80 13.99
CA THR A 279 15.73 28.67 14.71
C THR A 279 15.29 28.83 16.14
#